data_fa96ace68705f4143e911d35736bb977
#
_entry.id   fa96ace68705f4143e911d35736bb977
#
_cell.length_a   1.000
_cell.length_b   1.000
_cell.length_c   1.000
_cell.angle_alpha   90.00
_cell.angle_beta   90.00
_cell.angle_gamma   90.00
#
_symmetry.space_group_name_H-M   'P 1'
#
loop_
_entity.id
_entity.type
_entity.pdbx_description
1 polymer ?
#
loop_
_entity_poly.entity_id
_entity_poly.type
_entity_poly.pdbx_seq_one_letter_code
_entity_poly.pdbx_strand_id
1 'polypeptide(L)'
;GLGDVYKRQVYAVRDWSRKKGSYDTSAHQDAVLETARESIVLLKNEEQRLPLAPEKTHRLLVIGHNAAKLHSNGGGSAEIAALYEINPLLGIKMELGGNCEVTYAEGYYVPDKNRQQVLNWQEVSLDELASEQGAYEGNDPEGQKIQKALREEAVALASEYDDVIFVGGLNHDTDE
;
A
#
# COMPACT_ATOMS: atom_id res chain seq x y z
N GLY A 1 -5.50 7.52 33.64
CA GLY A 1 -6.86 7.15 33.26
C GLY A 1 -7.53 8.21 32.40
N LEU A 2 -8.72 7.92 31.82
CA LEU A 2 -9.45 8.83 30.91
C LEU A 2 -9.66 10.24 31.50
N GLY A 3 -9.80 10.37 32.80
CA GLY A 3 -9.92 11.67 33.48
C GLY A 3 -8.69 12.57 33.37
N ASP A 4 -7.50 12.00 33.24
CA ASP A 4 -6.26 12.77 33.06
C ASP A 4 -6.13 13.31 31.63
N VAL A 5 -6.55 12.54 30.64
CA VAL A 5 -6.58 12.97 29.23
C VAL A 5 -7.54 14.15 29.09
N TYR A 6 -8.72 14.08 29.66
CA TYR A 6 -9.72 15.14 29.64
C TYR A 6 -9.24 16.44 30.31
N LYS A 7 -8.63 16.33 31.46
CA LYS A 7 -8.10 17.49 32.20
C LYS A 7 -6.97 18.17 31.44
N ARG A 8 -6.06 17.41 30.88
CA ARG A 8 -4.95 17.96 30.09
C ARG A 8 -5.42 18.69 28.82
N GLN A 9 -6.45 18.19 28.15
CA GLN A 9 -7.03 18.85 26.98
C GLN A 9 -7.66 20.19 27.34
N VAL A 10 -8.44 20.26 28.44
CA VAL A 10 -9.08 21.50 28.87
C VAL A 10 -8.05 22.55 29.33
N TYR A 11 -6.99 22.15 30.03
CA TYR A 11 -5.92 23.06 30.40
C TYR A 11 -5.11 23.52 29.19
N ALA A 12 -4.87 22.65 28.26
CA ALA A 12 -4.15 22.99 26.99
C ALA A 12 -4.92 24.04 26.17
N VAL A 13 -6.25 23.95 26.14
CA VAL A 13 -7.10 24.91 25.39
C VAL A 13 -7.15 26.26 26.10
N ARG A 14 -7.03 26.31 27.44
CA ARG A 14 -7.06 27.54 28.24
C ARG A 14 -5.73 28.30 28.25
N ASP A 15 -4.64 27.61 27.92
CA ASP A 15 -3.31 28.24 27.91
C ASP A 15 -3.04 28.92 26.55
N TRP A 16 -3.46 30.17 26.45
CA TRP A 16 -3.27 31.00 25.26
C TRP A 16 -1.79 31.35 24.99
N SER A 17 -0.89 31.10 25.94
CA SER A 17 0.54 31.35 25.80
C SER A 17 1.26 30.24 25.04
N ARG A 18 0.63 29.08 24.87
CA ARG A 18 1.20 27.96 24.16
C ARG A 18 1.35 28.26 22.66
N LYS A 19 2.55 28.08 22.17
CA LYS A 19 2.80 28.12 20.73
C LYS A 19 2.05 26.98 20.04
N LYS A 20 1.52 27.24 18.86
CA LYS A 20 0.94 26.20 18.01
C LYS A 20 2.03 25.17 17.72
N GLY A 21 1.68 23.89 17.82
CA GLY A 21 2.55 22.81 17.36
C GLY A 21 2.73 22.84 15.86
N SER A 22 3.74 22.13 15.39
CA SER A 22 3.99 21.88 13.99
C SER A 22 4.07 20.38 13.75
N TYR A 23 3.62 19.89 12.62
CA TYR A 23 3.67 18.49 12.21
C TYR A 23 4.32 18.28 10.84
N ASP A 24 4.69 19.38 10.18
CA ASP A 24 5.30 19.37 8.84
C ASP A 24 6.63 20.13 8.87
N THR A 25 7.59 19.60 9.61
CA THR A 25 8.97 20.10 9.61
C THR A 25 9.90 19.07 8.97
N SER A 26 11.05 19.49 8.49
CA SER A 26 12.08 18.56 8.00
C SER A 26 12.41 17.47 9.01
N ALA A 27 12.49 17.84 10.30
CA ALA A 27 12.76 16.86 11.37
C ALA A 27 11.66 15.80 11.50
N HIS A 28 10.39 16.14 11.25
CA HIS A 28 9.30 15.16 11.22
C HIS A 28 9.40 14.26 9.99
N GLN A 29 9.75 14.82 8.84
CA GLN A 29 9.93 14.06 7.59
C GLN A 29 11.10 13.08 7.73
N ASP A 30 12.23 13.53 8.31
CA ASP A 30 13.38 12.68 8.59
C ASP A 30 13.02 11.53 9.54
N ALA A 31 12.27 11.83 10.61
CA ALA A 31 11.81 10.82 11.56
C ALA A 31 10.87 9.78 10.93
N VAL A 32 9.97 10.19 10.04
CA VAL A 32 9.07 9.28 9.29
C VAL A 32 9.89 8.38 8.37
N LEU A 33 10.84 8.95 7.63
CA LEU A 33 11.71 8.19 6.73
C LEU A 33 12.55 7.17 7.50
N GLU A 34 13.15 7.57 8.63
CA GLU A 34 13.93 6.67 9.47
C GLU A 34 13.07 5.55 10.05
N THR A 35 11.87 5.87 10.54
CA THR A 35 10.91 4.87 11.01
C THR A 35 10.55 3.86 9.91
N ALA A 36 10.32 4.33 8.70
CA ALA A 36 10.03 3.46 7.56
C ALA A 36 11.21 2.54 7.24
N ARG A 37 12.43 3.04 7.25
CA ARG A 37 13.65 2.25 7.03
C ARG A 37 13.84 1.18 8.11
N GLU A 38 13.68 1.53 9.38
CA GLU A 38 13.81 0.60 10.51
C GLU A 38 12.68 -0.45 10.55
N SER A 39 11.54 -0.19 9.91
CA SER A 39 10.42 -1.13 9.84
C SER A 39 10.59 -2.23 8.77
N ILE A 40 11.53 -2.05 7.83
CA ILE A 40 11.77 -3.01 6.76
C ILE A 40 12.67 -4.14 7.28
N VAL A 41 12.19 -5.38 7.19
CA VAL A 41 12.92 -6.57 7.65
C VAL A 41 13.37 -7.41 6.46
N LEU A 42 14.68 -7.62 6.34
CA LEU A 42 15.26 -8.50 5.33
C LEU A 42 15.16 -9.95 5.81
N LEU A 43 14.18 -10.69 5.30
CA LEU A 43 13.93 -12.09 5.69
C LEU A 43 14.90 -13.07 5.02
N LYS A 44 15.34 -12.77 3.80
CA LYS A 44 16.20 -13.66 3.02
C LYS A 44 17.01 -12.85 2.01
N ASN A 45 18.30 -13.10 1.89
CA ASN A 45 19.18 -12.53 0.87
C ASN A 45 20.29 -13.53 0.52
N GLU A 46 19.87 -14.69 0.02
CA GLU A 46 20.80 -15.70 -0.50
C GLU A 46 21.47 -15.14 -1.77
N GLU A 47 22.70 -15.55 -2.02
CA GLU A 47 23.51 -15.09 -3.15
C GLU A 47 23.80 -13.58 -3.16
N GLN A 48 23.52 -12.87 -2.06
CA GLN A 48 23.73 -11.42 -1.91
C GLN A 48 23.10 -10.60 -3.05
N ARG A 49 21.86 -10.94 -3.44
CA ARG A 49 21.15 -10.25 -4.50
C ARG A 49 20.84 -8.79 -4.16
N LEU A 50 20.58 -8.51 -2.88
CA LEU A 50 20.37 -7.16 -2.39
C LEU A 50 21.63 -6.62 -1.67
N PRO A 51 21.94 -5.31 -1.79
CA PRO A 51 21.20 -4.31 -2.58
C PRO A 51 21.36 -4.55 -4.09
N LEU A 52 20.35 -4.12 -4.86
CA LEU A 52 20.46 -4.10 -6.32
C LEU A 52 21.60 -3.16 -6.72
N ALA A 53 22.39 -3.54 -7.70
CA ALA A 53 23.48 -2.75 -8.23
C ALA A 53 22.98 -1.92 -9.42
N PRO A 54 22.80 -0.58 -9.28
CA PRO A 54 22.25 0.26 -10.35
C PRO A 54 23.03 0.18 -11.66
N GLU A 55 24.33 -0.10 -11.56
CA GLU A 55 25.21 -0.26 -12.72
C GLU A 55 25.01 -1.60 -13.49
N LYS A 56 24.27 -2.54 -12.89
CA LYS A 56 23.97 -3.85 -13.48
C LYS A 56 22.53 -4.01 -13.86
N THR A 57 21.62 -3.34 -13.14
CA THR A 57 20.19 -3.39 -13.37
C THR A 57 19.81 -2.25 -14.32
N HIS A 58 19.70 -2.54 -15.60
CA HIS A 58 19.29 -1.56 -16.61
C HIS A 58 17.78 -1.57 -16.85
N ARG A 59 17.14 -2.71 -16.66
CA ARG A 59 15.70 -2.92 -16.83
C ARG A 59 15.13 -3.61 -15.59
N LEU A 60 14.24 -2.92 -14.90
CA LEU A 60 13.59 -3.39 -13.67
C LEU A 60 12.09 -3.52 -13.90
N LEU A 61 11.55 -4.70 -13.65
CA LEU A 61 10.11 -4.93 -13.63
C LEU A 61 9.58 -4.87 -12.19
N VAL A 62 8.60 -4.02 -11.96
CA VAL A 62 7.87 -3.95 -10.68
C VAL A 62 6.48 -4.53 -10.89
N ILE A 63 6.17 -5.59 -10.14
CA ILE A 63 4.91 -6.32 -10.24
C ILE A 63 4.12 -6.15 -8.96
N GLY A 64 2.84 -5.94 -9.08
CA GLY A 64 1.90 -5.99 -7.96
C GLY A 64 1.04 -4.76 -7.82
N HIS A 65 -0.25 -4.98 -7.57
CA HIS A 65 -1.23 -3.90 -7.35
C HIS A 65 -0.76 -2.93 -6.25
N ASN A 66 -0.24 -3.47 -5.15
CA ASN A 66 0.26 -2.68 -4.02
C ASN A 66 1.46 -1.80 -4.35
N ALA A 67 2.19 -2.08 -5.44
CA ALA A 67 3.30 -1.23 -5.86
C ALA A 67 2.86 0.16 -6.29
N ALA A 68 1.71 0.26 -6.95
CA ALA A 68 1.15 1.51 -7.45
C ALA A 68 0.17 2.17 -6.47
N LYS A 69 -0.26 1.44 -5.42
CA LYS A 69 -1.26 1.91 -4.48
C LYS A 69 -0.67 2.82 -3.40
N LEU A 70 -1.44 3.81 -2.98
CA LEU A 70 -1.12 4.68 -1.85
C LEU A 70 -1.61 4.04 -0.54
N HIS A 71 -0.72 3.91 0.44
CA HIS A 71 -0.96 3.22 1.70
C HIS A 71 -0.44 4.01 2.90
N SER A 72 -0.76 5.30 2.99
CA SER A 72 -0.31 6.13 4.11
C SER A 72 -0.97 5.78 5.45
N ASN A 73 -2.05 5.03 5.41
CA ASN A 73 -2.82 4.63 6.60
C ASN A 73 -3.51 3.28 6.38
N GLY A 74 -4.10 2.73 7.44
CA GLY A 74 -4.80 1.44 7.39
C GLY A 74 -6.25 1.50 6.89
N GLY A 75 -6.74 2.68 6.50
CA GLY A 75 -8.13 2.86 6.08
C GLY A 75 -9.14 2.95 7.24
N GLY A 76 -10.42 2.88 6.92
CA GLY A 76 -11.53 2.90 7.87
C GLY A 76 -11.51 4.11 8.81
N SER A 77 -11.72 3.87 10.11
CA SER A 77 -11.72 4.94 11.14
C SER A 77 -10.34 5.57 11.40
N ALA A 78 -9.28 4.96 10.90
CA ALA A 78 -7.91 5.46 10.98
C ALA A 78 -7.49 6.25 9.74
N GLU A 79 -8.38 6.38 8.75
CA GLU A 79 -8.08 7.09 7.51
C GLU A 79 -7.82 8.58 7.77
N ILE A 80 -6.71 9.06 7.23
CA ILE A 80 -6.30 10.46 7.28
C ILE A 80 -5.90 10.94 5.89
N ALA A 81 -6.09 12.23 5.62
CA ALA A 81 -5.54 12.88 4.44
C ALA A 81 -4.05 13.17 4.70
N ALA A 82 -3.17 12.42 4.08
CA ALA A 82 -1.73 12.66 4.15
C ALA A 82 -1.36 13.93 3.36
N LEU A 83 -0.31 14.62 3.78
CA LEU A 83 0.21 15.80 3.07
C LEU A 83 0.79 15.42 1.70
N TYR A 84 1.42 14.27 1.64
CA TYR A 84 1.90 13.63 0.41
C TYR A 84 2.02 12.13 0.65
N GLU A 85 2.03 11.37 -0.42
CA GLU A 85 2.19 9.92 -0.37
C GLU A 85 3.15 9.46 -1.45
N ILE A 86 4.02 8.53 -1.09
CA ILE A 86 4.97 7.91 -2.00
C ILE A 86 4.70 6.41 -1.99
N ASN A 87 4.13 5.89 -3.08
CA ASN A 87 3.98 4.46 -3.24
C ASN A 87 5.32 3.77 -3.59
N PRO A 88 5.43 2.45 -3.41
CA PRO A 88 6.66 1.72 -3.69
C PRO A 88 7.21 1.95 -5.11
N LEU A 89 6.34 1.95 -6.13
CA LEU A 89 6.74 2.18 -7.52
C LEU A 89 7.35 3.57 -7.72
N LEU A 90 6.73 4.60 -7.16
CA LEU A 90 7.24 5.97 -7.24
C LEU A 90 8.58 6.09 -6.51
N GLY A 91 8.68 5.52 -5.30
CA GLY A 91 9.91 5.53 -4.52
C GLY A 91 11.09 4.86 -5.26
N ILE A 92 10.84 3.70 -5.88
CA ILE A 92 11.84 3.01 -6.70
C ILE A 92 12.26 3.87 -7.90
N LYS A 93 11.32 4.49 -8.61
CA LYS A 93 11.62 5.37 -9.75
C LYS A 93 12.42 6.59 -9.33
N MET A 94 12.11 7.18 -8.18
CA MET A 94 12.86 8.34 -7.63
C MET A 94 14.29 7.97 -7.26
N GLU A 95 14.51 6.81 -6.65
CA GLU A 95 15.84 6.34 -6.23
C GLU A 95 16.72 6.01 -7.44
N LEU A 96 16.17 5.35 -8.46
CA LEU A 96 16.93 4.96 -9.65
C LEU A 96 17.18 6.12 -10.63
N GLY A 97 16.43 7.23 -10.51
CA GLY A 97 16.74 8.50 -11.15
C GLY A 97 16.92 8.47 -12.67
N GLY A 98 16.25 7.57 -13.37
CA GLY A 98 16.35 7.43 -14.84
C GLY A 98 17.58 6.64 -15.32
N ASN A 99 18.42 6.12 -14.43
CA ASN A 99 19.53 5.24 -14.80
C ASN A 99 19.09 3.81 -15.12
N CYS A 100 17.82 3.49 -14.82
CA CYS A 100 17.21 2.21 -15.04
C CYS A 100 15.81 2.39 -15.67
N GLU A 101 15.48 1.57 -16.64
CA GLU A 101 14.12 1.49 -17.18
C GLU A 101 13.24 0.74 -16.18
N VAL A 102 12.26 1.42 -15.58
CA VAL A 102 11.33 0.82 -14.61
C VAL A 102 9.96 0.65 -15.24
N THR A 103 9.58 -0.59 -15.52
CA THR A 103 8.26 -0.97 -16.02
C THR A 103 7.40 -1.51 -14.90
N TYR A 104 6.12 -1.27 -14.98
CA TYR A 104 5.12 -1.74 -14.02
C TYR A 104 4.15 -2.72 -14.69
N ALA A 105 3.84 -3.80 -13.97
CA ALA A 105 2.76 -4.72 -14.32
C ALA A 105 1.91 -5.00 -13.07
N GLU A 106 0.59 -5.04 -13.22
CA GLU A 106 -0.32 -5.26 -12.09
C GLU A 106 -0.14 -6.66 -11.48
N GLY A 107 0.01 -7.68 -12.32
CA GLY A 107 0.40 -9.04 -11.94
C GLY A 107 -0.66 -9.88 -11.25
N TYR A 108 -1.56 -9.26 -10.49
CA TYR A 108 -2.69 -9.93 -9.85
C TYR A 108 -3.92 -9.02 -9.78
N TYR A 109 -5.08 -9.64 -9.81
CA TYR A 109 -6.37 -8.98 -9.75
C TYR A 109 -6.75 -8.64 -8.32
N VAL A 110 -7.17 -7.42 -8.11
CA VAL A 110 -7.80 -6.96 -6.85
C VAL A 110 -9.22 -6.54 -7.19
N PRO A 111 -10.23 -7.20 -6.62
CA PRO A 111 -11.61 -6.82 -6.80
C PRO A 111 -11.84 -5.38 -6.31
N ASP A 112 -12.50 -4.56 -7.14
CA ASP A 112 -12.88 -3.21 -6.75
C ASP A 112 -14.17 -3.27 -5.91
N LYS A 113 -14.05 -3.11 -4.61
CA LYS A 113 -15.19 -3.05 -3.68
C LYS A 113 -16.16 -1.92 -4.02
N ASN A 114 -15.71 -0.85 -4.66
CA ASN A 114 -16.57 0.25 -5.06
C ASN A 114 -17.47 -0.08 -6.27
N ARG A 115 -17.19 -1.16 -6.99
CA ARG A 115 -18.07 -1.69 -8.04
C ARG A 115 -19.24 -2.52 -7.46
N GLN A 116 -19.08 -3.04 -6.27
CA GLN A 116 -20.20 -3.63 -5.54
C GLN A 116 -21.04 -2.46 -5.03
N GLN A 117 -22.31 -2.39 -5.40
CA GLN A 117 -23.25 -1.50 -4.74
C GLN A 117 -23.05 -1.69 -3.25
N VAL A 118 -22.79 -0.59 -2.54
CA VAL A 118 -22.77 -0.60 -1.07
C VAL A 118 -24.18 -0.97 -0.66
N LEU A 119 -24.41 -2.26 -0.50
CA LEU A 119 -25.67 -2.78 0.00
C LEU A 119 -25.82 -2.20 1.40
N ASN A 120 -26.87 -1.41 1.58
CA ASN A 120 -27.17 -0.87 2.90
C ASN A 120 -27.44 -2.08 3.80
N TRP A 121 -26.52 -2.39 4.71
CA TRP A 121 -26.59 -3.53 5.63
C TRP A 121 -27.92 -3.59 6.41
N GLN A 122 -28.69 -2.50 6.47
CA GLN A 122 -30.02 -2.43 7.07
C GLN A 122 -31.12 -2.98 6.14
N GLU A 123 -30.86 -3.13 4.86
CA GLU A 123 -31.82 -3.54 3.83
C GLU A 123 -31.55 -4.93 3.26
N VAL A 124 -30.39 -5.51 3.58
CA VAL A 124 -29.93 -6.80 3.04
C VAL A 124 -30.08 -7.90 4.06
N SER A 125 -30.60 -9.04 3.64
CA SER A 125 -30.71 -10.22 4.51
C SER A 125 -29.33 -10.84 4.78
N LEU A 126 -29.20 -11.54 5.93
CA LEU A 126 -27.95 -12.27 6.26
C LEU A 126 -27.63 -13.36 5.24
N ASP A 127 -28.64 -13.94 4.57
CA ASP A 127 -28.44 -14.96 3.54
C ASP A 127 -27.91 -14.36 2.23
N GLU A 128 -28.30 -13.13 1.89
CA GLU A 128 -27.77 -12.38 0.75
C GLU A 128 -26.31 -11.96 1.02
N LEU A 129 -26.02 -11.46 2.23
CA LEU A 129 -24.65 -11.14 2.65
C LEU A 129 -23.74 -12.39 2.62
N ALA A 130 -24.23 -13.54 3.06
CA ALA A 130 -23.47 -14.79 3.03
C ALA A 130 -23.22 -15.27 1.59
N SER A 131 -24.17 -15.08 0.67
CA SER A 131 -24.02 -15.43 -0.74
C SER A 131 -23.03 -14.51 -1.47
N GLU A 132 -22.97 -13.23 -1.09
CA GLU A 132 -21.99 -12.27 -1.63
C GLU A 132 -20.60 -12.50 -1.06
N GLN A 133 -20.46 -12.84 0.23
CA GLN A 133 -19.18 -13.27 0.80
C GLN A 133 -18.63 -14.52 0.11
N GLY A 134 -19.49 -15.46 -0.28
CA GLY A 134 -19.10 -16.62 -1.06
C GLY A 134 -18.65 -16.28 -2.50
N ALA A 135 -19.16 -15.20 -3.09
CA ALA A 135 -18.66 -14.68 -4.37
C ALA A 135 -17.28 -13.99 -4.22
N TYR A 136 -16.98 -13.47 -3.04
CA TYR A 136 -15.69 -12.85 -2.71
C TYR A 136 -14.56 -13.88 -2.55
N GLU A 137 -14.87 -15.12 -2.16
CA GLU A 137 -13.91 -16.20 -1.88
C GLU A 137 -13.41 -16.98 -3.13
N GLY A 138 -13.42 -16.38 -4.31
CA GLY A 138 -12.75 -16.95 -5.48
C GLY A 138 -13.68 -17.65 -6.50
N ASN A 139 -14.97 -17.52 -6.38
CA ASN A 139 -15.95 -18.08 -7.32
C ASN A 139 -16.40 -17.09 -8.43
N ASP A 140 -15.68 -15.97 -8.62
CA ASP A 140 -15.92 -15.07 -9.74
C ASP A 140 -15.17 -15.55 -11.00
N PRO A 141 -15.88 -16.13 -12.01
CA PRO A 141 -15.23 -16.64 -13.22
C PRO A 141 -14.59 -15.53 -14.08
N GLU A 142 -15.07 -14.30 -13.98
CA GLU A 142 -14.52 -13.16 -14.69
C GLU A 142 -13.24 -12.68 -14.01
N GLY A 143 -13.24 -12.53 -12.69
CA GLY A 143 -12.05 -12.22 -11.90
C GLY A 143 -10.94 -13.26 -12.08
N GLN A 144 -11.29 -14.55 -12.14
CA GLN A 144 -10.33 -15.62 -12.42
C GLN A 144 -9.68 -15.50 -13.81
N LYS A 145 -10.45 -15.10 -14.83
CA LYS A 145 -9.89 -14.84 -16.18
C LYS A 145 -8.95 -13.65 -16.18
N ILE A 146 -9.35 -12.55 -15.53
CA ILE A 146 -8.52 -11.35 -15.39
C ILE A 146 -7.25 -11.69 -14.65
N GLN A 147 -7.35 -12.38 -13.52
CA GLN A 147 -6.18 -12.81 -12.74
C GLN A 147 -5.23 -13.68 -13.55
N LYS A 148 -5.75 -14.61 -14.33
CA LYS A 148 -4.94 -15.45 -15.18
C LYS A 148 -4.20 -14.63 -16.24
N ALA A 149 -4.89 -13.70 -16.91
CA ALA A 149 -4.30 -12.83 -17.94
C ALA A 149 -3.19 -11.95 -17.36
N LEU A 150 -3.43 -11.27 -16.22
CA LEU A 150 -2.44 -10.43 -15.56
C LEU A 150 -1.20 -11.21 -15.12
N ARG A 151 -1.40 -12.43 -14.62
CA ARG A 151 -0.29 -13.31 -14.23
C ARG A 151 0.52 -13.76 -15.46
N GLU A 152 -0.13 -14.15 -16.55
CA GLU A 152 0.52 -14.58 -17.78
C GLU A 152 1.33 -13.43 -18.39
N GLU A 153 0.80 -12.21 -18.41
CA GLU A 153 1.48 -11.00 -18.83
C GLU A 153 2.73 -10.73 -17.98
N ALA A 154 2.58 -10.74 -16.64
CA ALA A 154 3.69 -10.48 -15.72
C ALA A 154 4.81 -11.52 -15.86
N VAL A 155 4.46 -12.80 -16.02
CA VAL A 155 5.44 -13.88 -16.24
C VAL A 155 6.15 -13.74 -17.57
N ALA A 156 5.44 -13.37 -18.63
CA ALA A 156 6.05 -13.13 -19.95
C ALA A 156 7.05 -11.97 -19.89
N LEU A 157 6.65 -10.85 -19.29
CA LEU A 157 7.52 -9.69 -19.10
C LEU A 157 8.74 -10.00 -18.25
N ALA A 158 8.59 -10.78 -17.18
CA ALA A 158 9.70 -11.08 -16.26
C ALA A 158 10.94 -11.67 -16.95
N SER A 159 10.77 -12.38 -18.04
CA SER A 159 11.87 -12.93 -18.82
C SER A 159 12.70 -11.91 -19.60
N GLU A 160 12.19 -10.69 -19.74
CA GLU A 160 12.82 -9.62 -20.53
C GLU A 160 13.58 -8.60 -19.66
N TYR A 161 13.54 -8.77 -18.33
CA TYR A 161 14.09 -7.81 -17.36
C TYR A 161 15.26 -8.41 -16.56
N ASP A 162 16.19 -7.56 -16.14
CA ASP A 162 17.37 -7.96 -15.38
C ASP A 162 16.99 -8.36 -13.94
N ASP A 163 16.09 -7.59 -13.35
CA ASP A 163 15.58 -7.81 -11.99
C ASP A 163 14.06 -7.61 -11.96
N VAL A 164 13.42 -8.32 -11.02
CA VAL A 164 11.98 -8.24 -10.78
C VAL A 164 11.73 -7.97 -9.30
N ILE A 165 10.96 -6.92 -9.00
CA ILE A 165 10.46 -6.63 -7.66
C ILE A 165 8.97 -6.95 -7.62
N PHE A 166 8.57 -7.90 -6.78
CA PHE A 166 7.17 -8.21 -6.54
C PHE A 166 6.69 -7.56 -5.24
N VAL A 167 5.69 -6.69 -5.33
CA VAL A 167 5.07 -5.99 -4.19
C VAL A 167 3.70 -6.60 -3.93
N GLY A 168 3.68 -7.56 -3.05
CA GLY A 168 2.47 -8.27 -2.62
C GLY A 168 2.05 -7.87 -1.21
N GLY A 169 0.93 -8.40 -0.76
CA GLY A 169 0.41 -8.24 0.59
C GLY A 169 -1.06 -7.89 0.62
N LEU A 170 -1.62 -7.92 1.82
CA LEU A 170 -2.97 -7.47 2.11
C LEU A 170 -3.06 -5.95 2.05
N ASN A 171 -4.24 -5.42 1.81
CA ASN A 171 -4.50 -3.99 1.88
C ASN A 171 -5.93 -3.73 2.37
N HIS A 172 -6.18 -2.53 2.88
CA HIS A 172 -7.47 -2.17 3.48
C HIS A 172 -8.66 -2.15 2.50
N ASP A 173 -8.42 -2.19 1.19
CA ASP A 173 -9.51 -2.27 0.22
C ASP A 173 -10.06 -3.69 0.07
N THR A 174 -9.27 -4.69 0.44
CA THR A 174 -9.63 -6.10 0.28
C THR A 174 -9.91 -6.82 1.58
N ASP A 175 -9.37 -6.32 2.69
CA ASP A 175 -9.25 -7.10 3.93
C ASP A 175 -9.92 -6.46 5.16
N GLU A 176 -10.65 -5.34 5.01
CA GLU A 176 -11.51 -4.76 6.04
C GLU A 176 -12.99 -4.98 5.76
#